data_f11e4065772c150fc0078668ab160d65
#
_entry.id   f11e4065772c150fc0078668ab160d65
#
_cell.length_a   1.000
_cell.length_b   1.000
_cell.length_c   1.000
_cell.angle_alpha   90.00
_cell.angle_beta   90.00
_cell.angle_gamma   90.00
#
_symmetry.space_group_name_H-M   'P 1'
#
loop_
_entity.id
_entity.type
_entity.pdbx_description
1 polymer ?
#
loop_
_entity_poly.entity_id
_entity_poly.type
_entity_poly.pdbx_seq_one_letter_code
_entity_poly.pdbx_strand_id
1 'polypeptide(L)'
;MEGYFNAPNVVEALEFYRKMYEDCAPPGHSDAYMVANLDAYKSGQVAFQMNWYAFWPGVSKEDADGRETGFFANPSQKVSAATLGGQGISVVNYSDKKDLALQYIKWFAQPDVQQKWWDLGGYSCHKDVLESPDFVNSAVYAQGFLDSMGIVKDFWQEPTFVELMLPMQEHVHDYVVNGKGSAKEALDKIIEEWVEVFEADGKL
;
A
#
# COMPACT_ATOMS: atom_id res chain seq x y z
N MET A 1 -1.49 23.50 -1.08
CA MET A 1 -0.99 22.47 -0.15
C MET A 1 -1.15 22.91 1.30
N GLU A 2 -0.72 24.12 1.62
CA GLU A 2 -0.98 24.72 2.94
C GLU A 2 -2.47 24.78 3.25
N GLY A 3 -2.83 24.48 4.50
CA GLY A 3 -4.23 24.39 4.94
C GLY A 3 -4.98 23.10 4.56
N TYR A 4 -4.36 22.22 3.75
CA TYR A 4 -4.88 20.89 3.44
C TYR A 4 -4.01 19.79 4.04
N PHE A 5 -2.73 19.71 3.66
CA PHE A 5 -1.84 18.65 4.13
C PHE A 5 -1.40 18.85 5.58
N ASN A 6 -1.38 20.07 6.09
CA ASN A 6 -1.12 20.43 7.49
C ASN A 6 -2.39 20.84 8.26
N ALA A 7 -3.58 20.47 7.77
CA ALA A 7 -4.85 20.72 8.42
C ALA A 7 -4.96 19.97 9.77
N PRO A 8 -5.78 20.44 10.71
CA PRO A 8 -5.89 19.82 12.04
C PRO A 8 -6.20 18.32 12.03
N ASN A 9 -7.00 17.85 11.09
CA ASN A 9 -7.28 16.42 10.93
C ASN A 9 -6.09 15.58 10.44
N VAL A 10 -5.17 16.18 9.70
CA VAL A 10 -3.94 15.51 9.25
C VAL A 10 -2.91 15.50 10.39
N VAL A 11 -2.82 16.58 11.16
CA VAL A 11 -2.03 16.62 12.40
C VAL A 11 -2.50 15.54 13.36
N GLU A 12 -3.81 15.44 13.64
CA GLU A 12 -4.38 14.38 14.48
C GLU A 12 -4.06 12.97 13.97
N ALA A 13 -4.13 12.77 12.65
CA ALA A 13 -3.79 11.48 12.04
C ALA A 13 -2.30 11.11 12.24
N LEU A 14 -1.40 12.08 12.10
CA LEU A 14 0.03 11.85 12.30
C LEU A 14 0.37 11.62 13.80
N GLU A 15 -0.29 12.31 14.71
CA GLU A 15 -0.18 12.08 16.15
C GLU A 15 -0.68 10.67 16.53
N PHE A 16 -1.80 10.24 15.94
CA PHE A 16 -2.32 8.89 16.11
C PHE A 16 -1.36 7.83 15.55
N TYR A 17 -0.75 8.08 14.39
CA TYR A 17 0.25 7.18 13.82
C TYR A 17 1.48 7.01 14.72
N ARG A 18 1.98 8.10 15.31
CA ARG A 18 3.05 8.04 16.30
C ARG A 18 2.64 7.23 17.52
N LYS A 19 1.44 7.47 18.05
CA LYS A 19 0.91 6.70 19.19
C LYS A 19 0.82 5.20 18.88
N MET A 20 0.37 4.83 17.70
CA MET A 20 0.36 3.41 17.28
C MET A 20 1.77 2.83 17.21
N TYR A 21 2.74 3.59 16.71
CA TYR A 21 4.13 3.15 16.69
C TYR A 21 4.68 2.92 18.11
N GLU A 22 4.48 3.87 19.02
CA GLU A 22 4.96 3.80 20.39
C GLU A 22 4.30 2.68 21.21
N ASP A 23 2.99 2.47 21.04
CA ASP A 23 2.20 1.54 21.86
C ASP A 23 2.12 0.11 21.27
N CYS A 24 2.22 -0.05 19.95
CA CYS A 24 1.84 -1.29 19.26
C CYS A 24 2.93 -1.89 18.39
N ALA A 25 3.95 -1.13 17.96
CA ALA A 25 5.00 -1.66 17.11
C ALA A 25 5.99 -2.54 17.93
N PRO A 26 6.44 -3.69 17.38
CA PRO A 26 7.42 -4.51 18.05
C PRO A 26 8.79 -3.82 18.08
N PRO A 27 9.66 -4.20 19.03
CA PRO A 27 11.03 -3.67 19.11
C PRO A 27 11.78 -3.86 17.79
N GLY A 28 12.51 -2.82 17.36
CA GLY A 28 13.28 -2.86 16.10
C GLY A 28 12.45 -2.63 14.83
N HIS A 29 11.19 -2.24 14.96
CA HIS A 29 10.31 -2.03 13.82
C HIS A 29 10.60 -0.74 13.03
N SER A 30 11.42 0.17 13.56
CA SER A 30 11.80 1.44 12.90
C SER A 30 12.40 1.25 11.51
N ASP A 31 13.12 0.16 11.31
CA ASP A 31 13.78 -0.18 10.04
C ASP A 31 13.06 -1.33 9.31
N ALA A 32 11.87 -1.71 9.78
CA ALA A 32 11.13 -2.82 9.20
C ALA A 32 10.60 -2.46 7.80
N TYR A 33 10.83 -3.36 6.86
CA TYR A 33 10.26 -3.32 5.53
C TYR A 33 9.29 -4.49 5.35
N MET A 34 8.69 -4.65 4.18
CA MET A 34 7.60 -5.61 3.93
C MET A 34 7.87 -7.03 4.47
N VAL A 35 9.10 -7.54 4.28
CA VAL A 35 9.47 -8.90 4.72
C VAL A 35 9.60 -8.96 6.24
N ALA A 36 10.24 -7.99 6.88
CA ALA A 36 10.39 -7.94 8.33
C ALA A 36 9.02 -7.83 9.04
N ASN A 37 8.09 -7.09 8.45
CA ASN A 37 6.70 -7.01 8.93
C ASN A 37 6.01 -8.39 8.86
N LEU A 38 6.19 -9.10 7.74
CA LEU A 38 5.67 -10.46 7.57
C LEU A 38 6.27 -11.45 8.58
N ASP A 39 7.58 -11.36 8.82
CA ASP A 39 8.29 -12.23 9.77
C ASP A 39 7.87 -11.96 11.22
N ALA A 40 7.64 -10.71 11.61
CA ALA A 40 7.09 -10.35 12.91
C ALA A 40 5.70 -10.99 13.15
N TYR A 41 4.85 -11.02 12.13
CA TYR A 41 3.57 -11.69 12.19
C TYR A 41 3.71 -13.23 12.28
N LYS A 42 4.51 -13.84 11.39
CA LYS A 42 4.72 -15.30 11.36
C LYS A 42 5.35 -15.83 12.66
N SER A 43 6.22 -15.06 13.27
CA SER A 43 6.84 -15.42 14.56
C SER A 43 5.92 -15.22 15.77
N GLY A 44 4.73 -14.63 15.58
CA GLY A 44 3.77 -14.37 16.67
C GLY A 44 4.14 -13.17 17.54
N GLN A 45 5.07 -12.32 17.11
CA GLN A 45 5.41 -11.08 17.82
C GLN A 45 4.26 -10.07 17.78
N VAL A 46 3.47 -10.08 16.72
CA VAL A 46 2.32 -9.20 16.54
C VAL A 46 1.06 -10.00 16.21
N ALA A 47 -0.09 -9.56 16.72
CA ALA A 47 -1.37 -10.17 16.45
C ALA A 47 -2.01 -9.68 15.13
N PHE A 48 -1.62 -8.49 14.67
CA PHE A 48 -2.11 -7.86 13.45
C PHE A 48 -0.95 -7.32 12.64
N GLN A 49 -1.10 -7.37 11.32
CA GLN A 49 -0.21 -6.66 10.41
C GLN A 49 -1.01 -6.00 9.28
N MET A 50 -0.51 -4.89 8.78
CA MET A 50 -0.93 -4.27 7.54
C MET A 50 0.15 -4.54 6.49
N ASN A 51 -0.23 -5.13 5.38
CA ASN A 51 0.73 -5.43 4.31
C ASN A 51 0.02 -5.48 2.95
N TRP A 52 0.79 -5.52 1.87
CA TRP A 52 0.28 -5.66 0.52
C TRP A 52 -0.33 -7.04 0.30
N TYR A 53 -1.37 -7.12 -0.50
CA TYR A 53 -2.05 -8.39 -0.87
C TYR A 53 -1.08 -9.46 -1.37
N ALA A 54 -0.01 -9.05 -2.04
CA ALA A 54 1.02 -9.97 -2.55
C ALA A 54 1.63 -10.89 -1.48
N PHE A 55 1.53 -10.51 -0.20
CA PHE A 55 2.03 -11.33 0.93
C PHE A 55 0.97 -12.24 1.56
N TRP A 56 -0.31 -12.07 1.22
CA TRP A 56 -1.40 -12.84 1.82
C TRP A 56 -1.30 -14.35 1.54
N PRO A 57 -0.94 -14.82 0.32
CA PRO A 57 -0.74 -16.25 0.08
C PRO A 57 0.31 -16.88 1.00
N GLY A 58 1.32 -16.10 1.42
CA GLY A 58 2.39 -16.55 2.30
C GLY A 58 1.98 -16.75 3.76
N VAL A 59 0.83 -16.21 4.17
CA VAL A 59 0.26 -16.35 5.52
C VAL A 59 -1.14 -16.96 5.52
N SER A 60 -1.62 -17.46 4.38
CA SER A 60 -2.95 -18.07 4.23
C SER A 60 -3.01 -19.51 4.67
N LYS A 61 -1.88 -20.13 4.99
CA LYS A 61 -1.79 -21.48 5.50
C LYS A 61 -1.62 -21.45 7.02
N GLU A 62 -2.15 -22.44 7.70
CA GLU A 62 -1.86 -22.67 9.10
C GLU A 62 -0.34 -22.70 9.33
N ASP A 63 0.11 -22.02 10.36
CA ASP A 63 1.50 -22.11 10.78
C ASP A 63 1.75 -23.41 11.56
N ALA A 64 3.01 -23.64 11.95
CA ALA A 64 3.41 -24.86 12.67
C ALA A 64 2.68 -25.05 14.02
N ASP A 65 2.12 -23.98 14.57
CA ASP A 65 1.38 -23.97 15.84
C ASP A 65 -0.15 -24.06 15.64
N GLY A 66 -0.63 -24.25 14.40
CA GLY A 66 -2.05 -24.37 14.07
C GLY A 66 -2.82 -23.06 14.16
N ARG A 67 -2.14 -21.91 14.10
CA ARG A 67 -2.81 -20.60 14.11
C ARG A 67 -3.42 -20.31 12.74
N GLU A 68 -4.64 -19.83 12.75
CA GLU A 68 -5.33 -19.38 11.54
C GLU A 68 -5.17 -17.88 11.35
N THR A 69 -4.90 -17.47 10.11
CA THR A 69 -4.85 -16.07 9.71
C THR A 69 -6.20 -15.62 9.17
N GLY A 70 -6.81 -14.61 9.80
CA GLY A 70 -7.97 -13.89 9.28
C GLY A 70 -7.56 -12.75 8.36
N PHE A 71 -8.31 -12.55 7.27
CA PHE A 71 -8.08 -11.49 6.30
C PHE A 71 -9.28 -10.55 6.26
N PHE A 72 -9.04 -9.26 6.37
CA PHE A 72 -10.09 -8.25 6.38
C PHE A 72 -9.59 -6.92 5.81
N ALA A 73 -10.51 -6.07 5.38
CA ALA A 73 -10.21 -4.72 4.95
C ALA A 73 -9.69 -3.87 6.12
N ASN A 74 -8.90 -2.83 5.82
CA ASN A 74 -8.37 -1.95 6.86
C ASN A 74 -9.49 -1.45 7.79
N PRO A 75 -9.27 -1.49 9.11
CA PRO A 75 -10.20 -0.88 10.07
C PRO A 75 -10.41 0.61 9.75
N SER A 76 -11.63 1.08 9.96
CA SER A 76 -11.97 2.48 9.76
C SER A 76 -12.19 3.19 11.09
N GLN A 77 -11.86 4.49 11.13
CA GLN A 77 -12.26 5.38 12.20
C GLN A 77 -13.19 6.47 11.63
N LYS A 78 -12.63 7.55 11.08
CA LYS A 78 -13.40 8.62 10.44
C LYS A 78 -13.67 8.32 8.96
N VAL A 79 -12.77 7.63 8.32
CA VAL A 79 -12.82 7.27 6.89
C VAL A 79 -12.35 5.83 6.71
N SER A 80 -12.99 5.11 5.80
CA SER A 80 -12.46 3.85 5.31
C SER A 80 -11.51 4.13 4.15
N ALA A 81 -10.26 3.74 4.29
CA ALA A 81 -9.27 3.92 3.25
C ALA A 81 -8.18 2.84 3.31
N ALA A 82 -7.67 2.48 2.16
CA ALA A 82 -6.47 1.68 1.98
C ALA A 82 -5.69 2.20 0.78
N THR A 83 -4.39 1.98 0.76
CA THR A 83 -3.56 2.34 -0.38
C THR A 83 -3.62 1.25 -1.43
N LEU A 84 -3.94 1.60 -2.66
CA LEU A 84 -3.78 0.69 -3.79
C LEU A 84 -2.30 0.65 -4.17
N GLY A 85 -1.69 -0.51 -4.03
CA GLY A 85 -0.42 -0.82 -4.67
C GLY A 85 -0.70 -1.72 -5.86
N GLY A 86 -0.08 -1.46 -6.97
CA GLY A 86 -0.25 -2.25 -8.16
C GLY A 86 0.98 -2.13 -9.05
N GLN A 87 1.02 -2.97 -10.07
CA GLN A 87 2.07 -2.89 -11.08
C GLN A 87 1.42 -2.75 -12.45
N GLY A 88 1.67 -1.62 -13.09
CA GLY A 88 1.29 -1.39 -14.47
C GLY A 88 2.26 -2.09 -15.41
N ILE A 89 1.73 -2.64 -16.50
CA ILE A 89 2.53 -3.11 -17.62
C ILE A 89 2.41 -2.14 -18.78
N SER A 90 3.52 -1.72 -19.34
CA SER A 90 3.56 -0.74 -20.43
C SER A 90 4.54 -1.13 -21.53
N VAL A 91 4.36 -0.56 -22.70
CA VAL A 91 5.29 -0.72 -23.83
C VAL A 91 6.29 0.43 -23.83
N VAL A 92 7.55 0.08 -23.82
CA VAL A 92 8.64 1.07 -23.91
C VAL A 92 8.64 1.73 -25.28
N ASN A 93 8.52 3.06 -25.35
CA ASN A 93 8.33 3.79 -26.59
C ASN A 93 9.48 3.66 -27.60
N TYR A 94 10.69 3.49 -27.14
CA TYR A 94 11.88 3.31 -27.99
C TYR A 94 12.22 1.85 -28.27
N SER A 95 11.34 0.88 -27.92
CA SER A 95 11.50 -0.54 -28.29
C SER A 95 11.24 -0.73 -29.77
N ASP A 96 12.03 -1.59 -30.41
CA ASP A 96 11.83 -2.10 -31.78
C ASP A 96 10.84 -3.29 -31.85
N LYS A 97 10.36 -3.77 -30.68
CA LYS A 97 9.45 -4.92 -30.52
C LYS A 97 8.06 -4.51 -30.01
N LYS A 98 7.60 -3.29 -30.30
CA LYS A 98 6.33 -2.76 -29.76
C LYS A 98 5.13 -3.66 -30.08
N ASP A 99 5.05 -4.17 -31.31
CA ASP A 99 3.92 -5.01 -31.73
C ASP A 99 3.85 -6.32 -30.95
N LEU A 100 5.00 -6.93 -30.70
CA LEU A 100 5.09 -8.15 -29.88
C LEU A 100 4.74 -7.85 -28.41
N ALA A 101 5.22 -6.74 -27.86
CA ALA A 101 4.89 -6.31 -26.50
C ALA A 101 3.37 -6.04 -26.36
N LEU A 102 2.74 -5.41 -27.35
CA LEU A 102 1.30 -5.20 -27.37
C LEU A 102 0.52 -6.51 -27.46
N GLN A 103 1.00 -7.49 -28.23
CA GLN A 103 0.39 -8.82 -28.29
C GLN A 103 0.44 -9.52 -26.94
N TYR A 104 1.58 -9.43 -26.24
CA TYR A 104 1.73 -9.98 -24.89
C TYR A 104 0.75 -9.33 -23.89
N ILE A 105 0.65 -7.99 -23.88
CA ILE A 105 -0.26 -7.28 -22.97
C ILE A 105 -1.72 -7.68 -23.25
N LYS A 106 -2.11 -7.74 -24.55
CA LYS A 106 -3.46 -8.17 -24.94
C LYS A 106 -3.77 -9.60 -24.56
N TRP A 107 -2.78 -10.50 -24.68
CA TRP A 107 -2.91 -11.88 -24.25
C TRP A 107 -3.06 -11.96 -22.72
N PHE A 108 -2.19 -11.26 -21.96
CA PHE A 108 -2.24 -11.28 -20.50
C PHE A 108 -3.55 -10.70 -19.95
N ALA A 109 -4.16 -9.74 -20.63
CA ALA A 109 -5.42 -9.13 -20.23
C ALA A 109 -6.68 -9.98 -20.55
N GLN A 110 -6.55 -11.17 -21.15
CA GLN A 110 -7.69 -12.03 -21.43
C GLN A 110 -8.29 -12.63 -20.16
N PRO A 111 -9.62 -12.79 -20.06
CA PRO A 111 -10.27 -13.27 -18.84
C PRO A 111 -9.78 -14.64 -18.37
N ASP A 112 -9.59 -15.59 -19.28
CA ASP A 112 -9.11 -16.94 -18.99
C ASP A 112 -7.65 -16.94 -18.49
N VAL A 113 -6.81 -16.07 -19.03
CA VAL A 113 -5.43 -15.87 -18.58
C VAL A 113 -5.40 -15.22 -17.19
N GLN A 114 -6.26 -14.23 -16.96
CA GLN A 114 -6.39 -13.56 -15.67
C GLN A 114 -6.98 -14.48 -14.59
N GLN A 115 -7.90 -15.37 -14.95
CA GLN A 115 -8.38 -16.41 -14.04
C GLN A 115 -7.25 -17.34 -13.64
N LYS A 116 -6.50 -17.84 -14.62
CA LYS A 116 -5.35 -18.70 -14.35
C LYS A 116 -4.26 -18.00 -13.53
N TRP A 117 -4.08 -16.70 -13.75
CA TRP A 117 -3.16 -15.88 -12.94
C TRP A 117 -3.60 -15.85 -11.47
N TRP A 118 -4.89 -15.66 -11.21
CA TRP A 118 -5.47 -15.73 -9.87
C TRP A 118 -5.30 -17.13 -9.24
N ASP A 119 -5.61 -18.20 -9.96
CA ASP A 119 -5.50 -19.59 -9.49
C ASP A 119 -4.06 -19.96 -9.08
N LEU A 120 -3.07 -19.29 -9.66
CA LEU A 120 -1.66 -19.45 -9.34
C LEU A 120 -1.17 -18.53 -8.19
N GLY A 121 -2.05 -17.77 -7.56
CA GLY A 121 -1.74 -16.86 -6.46
C GLY A 121 -1.36 -15.43 -6.90
N GLY A 122 -1.54 -15.09 -8.18
CA GLY A 122 -1.46 -13.71 -8.65
C GLY A 122 -2.74 -12.94 -8.36
N TYR A 123 -2.69 -11.61 -8.48
CA TYR A 123 -3.85 -10.75 -8.26
C TYR A 123 -4.39 -10.24 -9.59
N SER A 124 -5.60 -10.68 -9.94
CA SER A 124 -6.29 -10.22 -11.13
C SER A 124 -6.94 -8.85 -10.90
N CYS A 125 -6.86 -7.97 -11.90
CA CYS A 125 -7.66 -6.75 -11.97
C CYS A 125 -8.85 -6.90 -12.93
N HIS A 126 -9.07 -8.10 -13.49
CA HIS A 126 -10.12 -8.33 -14.47
C HIS A 126 -11.49 -8.47 -13.79
N LYS A 127 -12.43 -7.62 -14.21
CA LYS A 127 -13.75 -7.55 -13.59
C LYS A 127 -14.50 -8.88 -13.61
N ASP A 128 -14.49 -9.61 -14.75
CA ASP A 128 -15.16 -10.90 -14.87
C ASP A 128 -14.61 -11.97 -13.90
N VAL A 129 -13.32 -11.87 -13.52
CA VAL A 129 -12.73 -12.74 -12.53
C VAL A 129 -13.21 -12.35 -11.12
N LEU A 130 -13.15 -11.07 -10.79
CA LEU A 130 -13.49 -10.55 -9.46
C LEU A 130 -14.98 -10.64 -9.14
N GLU A 131 -15.84 -10.54 -10.15
CA GLU A 131 -17.30 -10.64 -10.03
C GLU A 131 -17.83 -12.07 -10.26
N SER A 132 -16.95 -13.04 -10.48
CA SER A 132 -17.39 -14.42 -10.64
C SER A 132 -18.01 -14.94 -9.33
N PRO A 133 -19.09 -15.74 -9.41
CA PRO A 133 -19.76 -16.28 -8.22
C PRO A 133 -18.85 -17.13 -7.32
N ASP A 134 -17.82 -17.73 -7.89
CA ASP A 134 -16.90 -18.61 -7.18
C ASP A 134 -15.69 -17.88 -6.59
N PHE A 135 -15.51 -16.60 -6.91
CA PHE A 135 -14.32 -15.84 -6.50
C PHE A 135 -14.10 -15.86 -4.99
N VAL A 136 -15.14 -15.59 -4.21
CA VAL A 136 -15.04 -15.51 -2.73
C VAL A 136 -14.65 -16.85 -2.09
N ASN A 137 -14.89 -17.96 -2.78
CA ASN A 137 -14.54 -19.30 -2.32
C ASN A 137 -13.19 -19.80 -2.85
N SER A 138 -12.56 -19.05 -3.74
CA SER A 138 -11.32 -19.46 -4.41
C SER A 138 -10.08 -19.38 -3.53
N ALA A 139 -10.09 -18.52 -2.51
CA ALA A 139 -9.02 -18.38 -1.52
C ALA A 139 -9.57 -17.82 -0.21
N VAL A 140 -8.96 -18.17 0.92
CA VAL A 140 -9.38 -17.72 2.27
C VAL A 140 -9.32 -16.19 2.42
N TYR A 141 -8.55 -15.52 1.60
CA TYR A 141 -8.39 -14.06 1.58
C TYR A 141 -9.22 -13.35 0.49
N ALA A 142 -9.96 -14.07 -0.34
CA ALA A 142 -10.68 -13.48 -1.47
C ALA A 142 -11.74 -12.46 -1.03
N GLN A 143 -12.49 -12.75 0.03
CA GLN A 143 -13.46 -11.80 0.56
C GLN A 143 -12.80 -10.53 1.09
N GLY A 144 -11.74 -10.65 1.90
CA GLY A 144 -11.00 -9.50 2.41
C GLY A 144 -10.38 -8.65 1.30
N PHE A 145 -9.96 -9.29 0.19
CA PHE A 145 -9.49 -8.59 -1.00
C PHE A 145 -10.63 -7.78 -1.65
N LEU A 146 -11.79 -8.37 -1.88
CA LEU A 146 -12.95 -7.67 -2.47
C LEU A 146 -13.42 -6.50 -1.60
N ASP A 147 -13.54 -6.71 -0.29
CA ASP A 147 -13.92 -5.66 0.66
C ASP A 147 -12.95 -4.47 0.62
N SER A 148 -11.66 -4.77 0.46
CA SER A 148 -10.62 -3.75 0.34
C SER A 148 -10.72 -2.97 -0.98
N MET A 149 -11.11 -3.60 -2.08
CA MET A 149 -11.25 -2.93 -3.39
C MET A 149 -12.22 -1.76 -3.35
N GLY A 150 -13.22 -1.79 -2.48
CA GLY A 150 -14.17 -0.70 -2.29
C GLY A 150 -13.60 0.56 -1.62
N ILE A 151 -12.47 0.45 -0.94
CA ILE A 151 -11.88 1.53 -0.12
C ILE A 151 -10.46 1.94 -0.54
N VAL A 152 -9.87 1.26 -1.54
CA VAL A 152 -8.52 1.61 -2.01
C VAL A 152 -8.49 2.93 -2.75
N LYS A 153 -7.39 3.65 -2.56
CA LYS A 153 -7.03 4.85 -3.30
C LYS A 153 -5.65 4.65 -3.89
N ASP A 154 -5.49 5.05 -5.15
CA ASP A 154 -4.20 4.99 -5.82
C ASP A 154 -3.21 5.98 -5.20
N PHE A 155 -1.93 5.76 -5.45
CA PHE A 155 -0.89 6.72 -5.14
C PHE A 155 -1.15 8.04 -5.88
N TRP A 156 -0.60 9.10 -5.34
CA TRP A 156 -0.63 10.40 -5.99
C TRP A 156 0.06 10.31 -7.35
N GLN A 157 -0.70 10.48 -8.41
CA GLN A 157 -0.23 10.35 -9.81
C GLN A 157 0.47 11.66 -10.26
N GLU A 158 1.63 11.89 -9.68
CA GLU A 158 2.47 13.03 -9.96
C GLU A 158 3.80 12.53 -10.55
N PRO A 159 4.25 13.05 -11.71
CA PRO A 159 5.51 12.62 -12.33
C PRO A 159 6.74 12.75 -11.41
N THR A 160 6.76 13.75 -10.54
CA THR A 160 7.78 14.00 -9.52
C THR A 160 7.47 13.35 -8.17
N PHE A 161 6.67 12.29 -8.16
CA PHE A 161 6.22 11.64 -6.91
C PHE A 161 7.37 11.20 -6.02
N VAL A 162 8.49 10.71 -6.58
CA VAL A 162 9.64 10.25 -5.80
C VAL A 162 10.28 11.39 -5.01
N GLU A 163 10.44 12.54 -5.64
CA GLU A 163 10.96 13.76 -5.02
C GLU A 163 10.03 14.28 -3.91
N LEU A 164 8.72 14.10 -4.07
CA LEU A 164 7.74 14.47 -3.05
C LEU A 164 7.68 13.44 -1.91
N MET A 165 7.94 12.18 -2.20
CA MET A 165 7.90 11.10 -1.21
C MET A 165 9.06 11.19 -0.22
N LEU A 166 10.27 11.56 -0.67
CA LEU A 166 11.47 11.58 0.17
C LEU A 166 11.34 12.50 1.39
N PRO A 167 10.97 13.80 1.26
CA PRO A 167 10.77 14.68 2.40
C PRO A 167 9.67 14.15 3.35
N MET A 168 8.59 13.59 2.78
CA MET A 168 7.53 13.02 3.58
C MET A 168 8.03 11.86 4.45
N GLN A 169 8.81 10.94 3.88
CA GLN A 169 9.39 9.83 4.63
C GLN A 169 10.33 10.33 5.73
N GLU A 170 11.21 11.28 5.42
CA GLU A 170 12.19 11.81 6.36
C GLU A 170 11.50 12.51 7.56
N HIS A 171 10.64 13.47 7.32
CA HIS A 171 10.01 14.24 8.40
C HIS A 171 9.00 13.44 9.20
N VAL A 172 8.26 12.52 8.56
CA VAL A 172 7.37 11.61 9.29
C VAL A 172 8.19 10.66 10.16
N HIS A 173 9.29 10.09 9.66
CA HIS A 173 10.16 9.23 10.43
C HIS A 173 10.81 9.99 11.61
N ASP A 174 11.30 11.20 11.38
CA ASP A 174 11.88 12.03 12.45
C ASP A 174 10.88 12.33 13.56
N TYR A 175 9.63 12.60 13.22
CA TYR A 175 8.60 12.84 14.22
C TYR A 175 8.15 11.54 14.91
N VAL A 176 7.83 10.49 14.14
CA VAL A 176 7.22 9.26 14.66
C VAL A 176 8.24 8.40 15.41
N VAL A 177 9.42 8.19 14.82
CA VAL A 177 10.44 7.27 15.32
C VAL A 177 11.44 7.98 16.24
N ASN A 178 11.96 9.11 15.79
CA ASN A 178 13.01 9.84 16.53
C ASN A 178 12.45 10.82 17.56
N GLY A 179 11.15 11.04 17.61
CA GLY A 179 10.49 11.92 18.60
C GLY A 179 10.80 13.40 18.43
N LYS A 180 11.25 13.84 17.22
CA LYS A 180 11.65 15.23 16.97
C LYS A 180 10.44 16.13 16.67
N GLY A 181 10.38 17.25 17.35
CA GLY A 181 9.38 18.31 17.08
C GLY A 181 7.93 17.90 17.33
N SER A 182 7.02 18.51 16.61
CA SER A 182 5.58 18.24 16.62
C SER A 182 5.09 17.73 15.26
N ALA A 183 3.91 17.09 15.24
CA ALA A 183 3.26 16.64 14.01
C ALA A 183 3.04 17.81 13.04
N LYS A 184 2.63 18.98 13.55
CA LYS A 184 2.44 20.18 12.74
C LYS A 184 3.73 20.65 12.09
N GLU A 185 4.85 20.72 12.85
CA GLU A 185 6.15 21.12 12.32
C GLU A 185 6.66 20.15 11.25
N ALA A 186 6.46 18.84 11.42
CA ALA A 186 6.82 17.84 10.42
C ALA A 186 6.05 18.07 9.11
N LEU A 187 4.73 18.28 9.20
CA LEU A 187 3.88 18.53 8.04
C LEU A 187 4.20 19.88 7.35
N ASP A 188 4.52 20.91 8.12
CA ASP A 188 4.91 22.20 7.56
C ASP A 188 6.21 22.11 6.74
N LYS A 189 7.23 21.41 7.26
CA LYS A 189 8.49 21.19 6.54
C LYS A 189 8.28 20.38 5.26
N ILE A 190 7.43 19.35 5.28
CA ILE A 190 7.09 18.61 4.07
C ILE A 190 6.51 19.55 3.01
N ILE A 191 5.60 20.44 3.40
CA ILE A 191 4.99 21.42 2.48
C ILE A 191 6.04 22.38 1.92
N GLU A 192 6.95 22.88 2.75
CA GLU A 192 8.04 23.77 2.32
C GLU A 192 8.87 23.12 1.22
N GLU A 193 9.32 21.88 1.43
CA GLU A 193 10.11 21.15 0.44
C GLU A 193 9.30 20.76 -0.81
N TRP A 194 8.02 20.44 -0.68
CA TRP A 194 7.15 20.19 -1.83
C TRP A 194 6.93 21.43 -2.69
N VAL A 195 6.87 22.62 -2.08
CA VAL A 195 6.81 23.90 -2.82
C VAL A 195 8.05 24.05 -3.68
N GLU A 196 9.25 23.79 -3.14
CA GLU A 196 10.50 23.85 -3.90
C GLU A 196 10.52 22.89 -5.09
N VAL A 197 10.03 21.65 -4.91
CA VAL A 197 9.91 20.67 -6.00
C VAL A 197 8.97 21.17 -7.10
N PHE A 198 7.80 21.70 -6.74
CA PHE A 198 6.83 22.19 -7.72
C PHE A 198 7.27 23.47 -8.42
N GLU A 199 8.02 24.35 -7.72
CA GLU A 199 8.64 25.52 -8.34
C GLU A 199 9.70 25.10 -9.37
N ALA A 200 10.55 24.11 -9.02
CA ALA A 200 11.55 23.57 -9.94
C ALA A 200 10.92 22.93 -11.18
N ASP A 201 9.74 22.34 -11.05
CA ASP A 201 8.95 21.77 -12.14
C ASP A 201 8.16 22.81 -12.95
N GLY A 202 8.16 24.08 -12.54
CA GLY A 202 7.38 25.14 -13.18
C GLY A 202 5.86 24.99 -13.00
N LYS A 203 5.42 24.36 -11.93
CA LYS A 203 4.00 24.15 -11.59
C LYS A 203 3.47 25.17 -10.57
N LEU A 204 4.37 25.94 -9.96
CA LEU A 204 4.11 27.09 -9.09
C LEU A 204 4.85 28.31 -9.59
#